data_97af308ee609cdf7756fbbe19e6410b8
#
_entry.id   97af308ee609cdf7756fbbe19e6410b8
#
_cell.length_a   1.000
_cell.length_b   1.000
_cell.length_c   1.000
_cell.angle_alpha   90.00
_cell.angle_beta   90.00
_cell.angle_gamma   90.00
#
_symmetry.space_group_name_H-M   'P 1'
#
loop_
_entity.id
_entity.type
_entity.pdbx_description
1 polymer ?
#
loop_
_entity_poly.entity_id
_entity_poly.type
_entity_poly.pdbx_seq_one_letter_code
_entity_poly.pdbx_strand_id
1 'polypeptide(L)' 'MIRIEQAIARAKEQGRKVLKKDIAARLWPDATPVGQQVNMTALCNGKKARILPEWVNIICEMTGCTADFLLGLTND' A
#
# COMPACT_ATOMS: atom_id res chain seq x y z
N MET A 1 -1.66 4.42 11.36
CA MET A 1 -1.42 3.18 10.58
C MET A 1 -1.82 3.41 9.14
N ILE A 2 -1.02 2.94 8.20
CA ILE A 2 -1.31 3.10 6.78
C ILE A 2 -2.50 2.22 6.36
N ARG A 3 -3.39 2.76 5.53
CA ARG A 3 -4.66 2.10 5.18
C ARG A 3 -4.59 1.38 3.83
N ILE A 4 -3.61 0.49 3.66
CA ILE A 4 -3.41 -0.22 2.40
C ILE A 4 -4.59 -1.14 2.08
N GLU A 5 -5.06 -1.91 3.07
CA GLU A 5 -6.17 -2.83 2.85
C GLU A 5 -7.46 -2.10 2.48
N GLN A 6 -7.73 -0.98 3.15
CA GLN A 6 -8.89 -0.16 2.84
C GLN A 6 -8.79 0.47 1.45
N ALA A 7 -7.59 0.90 1.06
CA ALA A 7 -7.37 1.44 -0.28
C ALA A 7 -7.61 0.37 -1.36
N ILE A 8 -7.15 -0.85 -1.13
CA ILE A 8 -7.39 -1.97 -2.04
C ILE A 8 -8.89 -2.27 -2.15
N ALA A 9 -9.59 -2.29 -1.02
CA ALA A 9 -11.04 -2.53 -1.00
C ALA A 9 -11.80 -1.46 -1.78
N ARG A 10 -11.44 -0.18 -1.62
CA ARG A 10 -12.06 0.91 -2.38
C ARG A 10 -11.77 0.81 -3.87
N ALA A 11 -10.54 0.43 -4.22
CA ALA A 11 -10.17 0.22 -5.62
C ALA A 11 -11.02 -0.88 -6.25
N LYS A 12 -11.26 -1.96 -5.52
CA LYS A 12 -12.10 -3.07 -5.98
C LYS A 12 -13.53 -2.60 -6.25
N GLU A 13 -14.09 -1.78 -5.37
CA GLU A 13 -15.42 -1.21 -5.56
C GLU A 13 -15.51 -0.36 -6.82
N GLN A 14 -14.38 0.23 -7.24
CA GLN A 14 -14.31 1.05 -8.45
C GLN A 14 -13.89 0.25 -9.69
N GLY A 15 -13.87 -1.07 -9.59
CA GLY A 15 -13.53 -1.94 -10.71
C GLY A 15 -12.04 -2.16 -10.91
N ARG A 16 -11.20 -1.76 -9.95
CA ARG A 16 -9.76 -1.96 -10.01
C ARG A 16 -9.35 -3.14 -9.13
N LYS A 17 -8.79 -4.17 -9.74
CA LYS A 17 -8.28 -5.32 -8.98
C LYS A 17 -6.81 -5.06 -8.64
N VAL A 18 -6.53 -4.76 -7.39
CA VAL A 18 -5.17 -4.51 -6.89
C VAL A 18 -4.84 -5.53 -5.81
N LEU A 19 -3.71 -6.20 -5.95
CA LEU A 19 -3.28 -7.21 -5.00
C LEU A 19 -2.10 -6.70 -4.18
N LYS A 20 -2.03 -7.10 -2.90
CA LYS A 20 -0.92 -6.72 -2.03
C LYS A 20 0.42 -7.15 -2.61
N LYS A 21 0.49 -8.33 -3.23
CA LYS A 21 1.73 -8.82 -3.83
C LYS A 21 2.22 -7.93 -4.96
N ASP A 22 1.31 -7.35 -5.73
CA ASP A 22 1.66 -6.45 -6.82
C ASP A 22 2.20 -5.13 -6.28
N ILE A 23 1.60 -4.62 -5.23
CA ILE A 23 2.10 -3.42 -4.54
C ILE A 23 3.50 -3.70 -3.99
N ALA A 24 3.67 -4.82 -3.29
CA ALA A 24 4.96 -5.19 -2.70
C ALA A 24 6.06 -5.31 -3.75
N ALA A 25 5.74 -5.88 -4.91
CA ALA A 25 6.70 -6.02 -6.00
C ALA A 25 7.16 -4.65 -6.53
N ARG A 26 6.28 -3.66 -6.52
CA ARG A 26 6.65 -2.30 -6.96
C ARG A 26 7.39 -1.52 -5.88
N LEU A 27 7.07 -1.75 -4.61
CA LEU A 27 7.74 -1.06 -3.51
C LEU A 27 9.15 -1.58 -3.27
N TRP A 28 9.34 -2.88 -3.42
CA TRP A 28 10.63 -3.53 -3.15
C TRP A 28 11.02 -4.44 -4.31
N PRO A 29 11.33 -3.86 -5.48
CA PRO A 29 11.62 -4.67 -6.68
C PRO A 29 12.86 -5.55 -6.54
N ASP A 30 13.81 -5.18 -5.66
CA ASP A 30 15.03 -5.93 -5.45
C ASP A 30 14.92 -7.02 -4.40
N ALA A 31 13.78 -7.08 -3.70
CA ALA A 31 13.56 -8.09 -2.66
C ALA A 31 13.03 -9.39 -3.28
N THR A 32 13.31 -10.52 -2.60
CA THR A 32 12.71 -11.80 -2.99
C THR A 32 11.20 -11.77 -2.72
N PRO A 33 10.42 -12.68 -3.34
CA PRO A 33 8.97 -12.74 -3.04
C PRO A 33 8.67 -12.89 -1.56
N VAL A 34 9.46 -13.69 -0.83
CA VAL A 34 9.29 -13.83 0.62
C VAL A 34 9.60 -12.51 1.34
N GLY A 35 10.70 -11.85 0.95
CA GLY A 35 11.07 -10.56 1.52
C GLY A 35 10.02 -9.50 1.26
N GLN A 36 9.44 -9.49 0.06
CA GLN A 36 8.35 -8.57 -0.30
C GLN A 36 7.13 -8.79 0.60
N GLN A 37 6.78 -10.04 0.83
CA GLN A 37 5.63 -10.37 1.69
C GLN A 37 5.88 -9.96 3.14
N VAL A 38 7.07 -10.22 3.67
CA VAL A 38 7.45 -9.84 5.04
C VAL A 38 7.39 -8.32 5.19
N ASN A 39 7.96 -7.58 4.23
CA ASN A 39 7.95 -6.12 4.25
C ASN A 39 6.54 -5.55 4.17
N MET A 40 5.69 -6.13 3.31
CA MET A 40 4.31 -5.67 3.17
C MET A 40 3.52 -5.91 4.47
N THR A 41 3.68 -7.07 5.09
CA THR A 41 3.02 -7.38 6.36
C THR A 41 3.45 -6.38 7.44
N ALA A 42 4.74 -6.08 7.53
CA ALA A 42 5.25 -5.11 8.51
C ALA A 42 4.68 -3.71 8.25
N LEU A 43 4.58 -3.32 6.99
CA LEU A 43 4.03 -2.01 6.62
C LEU A 43 2.55 -1.92 7.00
N CYS A 44 1.76 -2.94 6.67
CA CYS A 44 0.33 -2.98 6.99
C CYS A 44 0.06 -3.01 8.49
N ASN A 45 0.96 -3.61 9.27
CA ASN A 45 0.80 -3.71 10.72
C ASN A 45 1.39 -2.53 11.49
N GLY A 46 1.88 -1.51 10.78
CA GLY A 46 2.44 -0.33 11.41
C GLY A 46 3.79 -0.55 12.07
N LYS A 47 4.51 -1.62 11.70
CA LYS A 47 5.82 -1.95 12.27
C LYS A 47 6.99 -1.29 11.57
N LYS A 48 6.75 -0.62 10.44
CA LYS A 48 7.79 0.15 9.76
C LYS A 48 7.95 1.49 10.46
N ALA A 49 9.20 1.83 10.81
CA ALA A 49 9.50 3.09 11.47
C ALA A 49 9.30 4.30 10.55
N ARG A 50 9.41 4.08 9.24
CA ARG A 50 9.27 5.13 8.23
C ARG A 50 8.40 4.65 7.08
N ILE A 51 7.61 5.59 6.54
CA ILE A 51 6.87 5.39 5.30
C ILE A 51 7.44 6.39 4.31
N LEU A 52 8.11 5.88 3.27
CA LEU A 52 8.72 6.75 2.27
C LEU A 52 7.65 7.39 1.39
N PRO A 53 7.82 8.66 1.00
CA PRO A 53 6.84 9.32 0.12
C PRO A 53 6.63 8.58 -1.19
N GLU A 54 7.67 7.98 -1.76
CA GLU A 54 7.56 7.21 -3.00
C GLU A 54 6.66 5.98 -2.84
N TRP A 55 6.64 5.35 -1.66
CA TRP A 55 5.71 4.24 -1.40
C TRP A 55 4.26 4.73 -1.43
N VAL A 56 4.00 5.87 -0.80
CA VAL A 56 2.67 6.48 -0.80
C VAL A 56 2.23 6.77 -2.23
N ASN A 57 3.11 7.36 -3.03
CA ASN A 57 2.80 7.69 -4.42
C ASN A 57 2.46 6.44 -5.24
N ILE A 58 3.25 5.38 -5.08
CA ILE A 58 3.02 4.12 -5.82
C ILE A 58 1.68 3.50 -5.42
N ILE A 59 1.38 3.43 -4.13
CA ILE A 59 0.12 2.85 -3.64
C ILE A 59 -1.06 3.67 -4.12
N CYS A 60 -0.98 4.99 -4.04
CA CYS A 60 -2.06 5.87 -4.52
C CYS A 60 -2.28 5.74 -6.02
N GLU A 61 -1.20 5.63 -6.78
CA GLU A 61 -1.28 5.44 -8.22
C GLU A 61 -1.98 4.12 -8.58
N MET A 62 -1.63 3.04 -7.85
CA MET A 62 -2.20 1.72 -8.11
C MET A 62 -3.67 1.61 -7.66
N THR A 63 -4.02 2.20 -6.54
CA THR A 63 -5.35 2.07 -5.95
C THR A 63 -6.29 3.22 -6.29
N GLY A 64 -5.76 4.35 -6.71
CA GLY A 64 -6.56 5.53 -6.98
C GLY A 64 -6.99 6.31 -5.73
N CYS A 65 -6.49 5.95 -4.55
CA CYS A 65 -6.80 6.68 -3.33
C CYS A 65 -5.93 7.94 -3.20
N THR A 66 -6.33 8.83 -2.30
CA THR A 66 -5.51 10.00 -1.98
C THR A 66 -4.47 9.65 -0.92
N ALA A 67 -3.38 10.41 -0.86
CA ALA A 67 -2.37 10.25 0.18
C ALA A 67 -2.97 10.47 1.57
N ASP A 68 -3.86 11.45 1.71
CA ASP A 68 -4.50 11.76 2.99
C ASP A 68 -5.32 10.58 3.49
N PHE A 69 -6.09 9.93 2.62
CA PHE A 69 -6.84 8.74 2.99
C PHE A 69 -5.89 7.61 3.40
N LEU A 70 -4.87 7.33 2.58
CA LEU A 70 -3.93 6.24 2.83
C LEU A 70 -3.23 6.40 4.17
N LEU A 71 -2.85 7.62 4.52
CA LEU A 71 -2.14 7.91 5.77
C LEU A 71 -3.08 8.09 6.97
N GLY A 72 -4.39 7.98 6.77
CA GLY A 72 -5.36 8.11 7.84
C GLY A 72 -5.65 9.53 8.29
N LEU A 73 -5.35 10.53 7.45
CA LEU A 73 -5.58 11.94 7.76
C LEU A 73 -7.02 12.38 7.48
N THR A 74 -7.72 11.67 6.63
CA THR A 74 -9.14 11.88 6.34
C THR A 74 -9.84 10.55 6.17
N ASN A 75 -11.18 10.56 6.16
CA ASN A 75 -12.00 9.37 5.91
C ASN A 75 -12.43 9.24 4.45
N ASP A 76 -12.02 10.16 3.61
CA ASP A 76 -12.37 10.15 2.18
C ASP A 76 -11.33 9.42 1.32
#